data_642363e2292914c2c29f6fc9966005d4
#
_entry.id   642363e2292914c2c29f6fc9966005d4
#
_cell.length_a   1.000
_cell.length_b   1.000
_cell.length_c   1.000
_cell.angle_alpha   90.00
_cell.angle_beta   90.00
_cell.angle_gamma   90.00
#
_symmetry.space_group_name_H-M   'P 1'
#
loop_
_entity.id
_entity.type
_entity.pdbx_description
1 polymer ?
#
loop_
_entity_poly.entity_id
_entity_poly.type
_entity_poly.pdbx_seq_one_letter_code
_entity_poly.pdbx_strand_id
1 'polypeptide(L)' 'MASRRTYHVTPGPDGAWRVKAEGASRASSTHDKKTDAVQSAKDLAKTQSLGQVVIHGQDGKIQTEHTYRKDPYPPKG' A
#
# COMPACT_ATOMS: atom_id res chain seq x y z
N MET A 1 1.50 -18.16 -11.82
CA MET A 1 2.25 -16.94 -12.08
C MET A 1 1.98 -15.92 -10.98
N ALA A 2 3.02 -15.44 -10.35
CA ALA A 2 2.84 -14.46 -9.28
C ALA A 2 2.51 -13.11 -9.88
N SER A 3 1.50 -12.45 -9.34
CA SER A 3 1.15 -11.12 -9.78
C SER A 3 1.51 -10.12 -8.71
N ARG A 4 2.08 -9.02 -9.13
CA ARG A 4 2.40 -7.94 -8.22
C ARG A 4 1.16 -7.13 -7.96
N ARG A 5 0.92 -6.83 -6.70
CA ARG A 5 -0.19 -5.99 -6.30
C ARG A 5 0.38 -4.74 -5.64
N THR A 6 0.06 -3.60 -6.18
CA THR A 6 0.53 -2.32 -5.66
C THR A 6 -0.63 -1.59 -5.00
N TYR A 7 -0.39 -1.11 -3.80
CA TYR A 7 -1.36 -0.31 -3.06
C TYR A 7 -0.82 1.10 -2.88
N HIS A 8 -1.67 2.07 -3.12
CA HIS A 8 -1.32 3.47 -2.97
C HIS A 8 -2.00 4.05 -1.75
N VAL A 9 -1.24 4.75 -0.93
CA VAL A 9 -1.77 5.51 0.20
C VAL A 9 -1.79 6.97 -0.23
N THR A 10 -2.98 7.55 -0.37
CA THR A 10 -3.14 8.89 -0.88
C THR A 10 -4.03 9.72 0.02
N PRO A 11 -3.80 11.04 0.08
CA PRO A 11 -4.69 11.92 0.85
C PRO A 11 -6.03 12.08 0.12
N GLY A 12 -7.10 12.09 0.90
CA GLY A 12 -8.42 12.35 0.39
C GLY A 12 -8.76 13.83 0.49
N PRO A 13 -9.87 14.26 -0.15
CA PRO A 13 -10.22 15.68 -0.19
C PRO A 13 -10.66 16.25 1.16
N ASP A 14 -11.07 15.40 2.08
CA ASP A 14 -11.58 15.83 3.38
C ASP A 14 -10.59 15.57 4.52
N GLY A 15 -9.32 15.44 4.19
CA GLY A 15 -8.29 15.16 5.19
C GLY A 15 -8.14 13.70 5.55
N ALA A 16 -8.98 12.84 5.00
CA ALA A 16 -8.85 11.41 5.21
C ALA A 16 -7.75 10.84 4.30
N TRP A 17 -7.29 9.66 4.63
CA TRP A 17 -6.30 8.95 3.84
C TRP A 17 -6.91 7.68 3.27
N ARG A 18 -6.57 7.37 2.04
CA ARG A 18 -7.15 6.24 1.33
C ARG A 18 -6.08 5.24 0.94
N VAL A 19 -6.46 3.98 1.01
CA VAL A 19 -5.65 2.88 0.49
C VAL A 19 -6.36 2.35 -0.74
N LYS A 20 -5.68 2.37 -1.88
CA LYS A 20 -6.29 1.95 -3.12
C LYS A 20 -5.34 1.07 -3.90
N ALA A 21 -5.83 -0.07 -4.37
CA ALA A 21 -5.04 -0.94 -5.23
C ALA A 21 -4.88 -0.27 -6.60
N GLU A 22 -3.70 -0.42 -7.18
CA GLU A 22 -3.45 0.15 -8.50
C GLU A 22 -4.40 -0.46 -9.51
N GLY A 23 -5.04 0.39 -10.29
CA GLY A 23 -6.01 -0.06 -11.28
C GLY A 23 -7.41 -0.25 -10.76
N ALA A 24 -7.61 -0.18 -9.44
CA ALA A 24 -8.95 -0.30 -8.87
C ALA A 24 -9.70 1.01 -9.00
N SER A 25 -11.01 0.92 -9.14
CA SER A 25 -11.85 2.11 -9.22
C SER A 25 -12.28 2.61 -7.85
N ARG A 26 -12.12 1.81 -6.81
CA ARG A 26 -12.52 2.19 -5.46
C ARG A 26 -11.38 1.98 -4.49
N ALA A 27 -11.39 2.80 -3.43
CA ALA A 27 -10.44 2.61 -2.35
C ALA A 27 -10.74 1.31 -1.61
N SER A 28 -9.68 0.60 -1.20
CA SER A 28 -9.83 -0.60 -0.38
C SER A 28 -10.26 -0.23 1.03
N SER A 29 -9.77 0.91 1.53
CA SER A 29 -10.15 1.39 2.85
C SER A 29 -9.88 2.89 2.93
N THR A 30 -10.49 3.52 3.92
CA THR A 30 -10.32 4.95 4.20
C THR A 30 -10.06 5.10 5.67
N HIS A 31 -9.14 6.00 6.02
CA HIS A 31 -8.71 6.19 7.40
C HIS A 31 -8.57 7.67 7.71
N ASP A 32 -8.76 8.03 8.97
CA ASP A 32 -8.62 9.41 9.41
C ASP A 32 -7.15 9.82 9.51
N LYS A 33 -6.27 8.85 9.71
CA LYS A 33 -4.86 9.12 9.92
C LYS A 33 -4.02 8.43 8.87
N LYS A 34 -2.94 9.10 8.47
CA LYS A 34 -2.00 8.53 7.52
C LYS A 34 -1.38 7.25 8.06
N THR A 35 -1.02 7.23 9.35
CA THR A 35 -0.40 6.04 9.94
C THR A 35 -1.31 4.82 9.84
N ASP A 36 -2.60 5.00 10.05
CA ASP A 36 -3.55 3.90 9.94
C ASP A 36 -3.66 3.41 8.51
N ALA A 37 -3.70 4.34 7.56
CA ALA A 37 -3.76 3.98 6.15
C ALA A 37 -2.51 3.24 5.73
N VAL A 38 -1.35 3.70 6.13
CA VAL A 38 -0.08 3.06 5.81
C VAL A 38 -0.05 1.63 6.37
N GLN A 39 -0.48 1.46 7.62
CA GLN A 39 -0.49 0.14 8.23
C GLN A 39 -1.44 -0.80 7.50
N SER A 40 -2.61 -0.29 7.13
CA SER A 40 -3.58 -1.09 6.38
C SER A 40 -3.02 -1.52 5.03
N ALA A 41 -2.36 -0.60 4.33
CA ALA A 41 -1.76 -0.91 3.03
C ALA A 41 -0.65 -1.95 3.19
N LYS A 42 0.17 -1.83 4.22
CA LYS A 42 1.23 -2.79 4.47
C LYS A 42 0.66 -4.18 4.76
N ASP A 43 -0.41 -4.24 5.55
CA ASP A 43 -1.04 -5.52 5.87
C ASP A 43 -1.58 -6.18 4.59
N LEU A 44 -2.22 -5.40 3.72
CA LEU A 44 -2.72 -5.92 2.46
C LEU A 44 -1.58 -6.40 1.57
N ALA A 45 -0.52 -5.62 1.48
CA ALA A 45 0.61 -5.97 0.62
C ALA A 45 1.29 -7.26 1.10
N LYS A 46 1.35 -7.47 2.42
CA LYS A 46 1.96 -8.66 2.98
C LYS A 46 1.20 -9.94 2.66
N THR A 47 -0.08 -9.83 2.33
CA THR A 47 -0.87 -11.01 1.97
C THR A 47 -0.63 -11.47 0.54
N GLN A 48 0.06 -10.66 -0.26
CA GLN A 48 0.33 -10.99 -1.66
C GLN A 48 1.68 -11.66 -1.79
N SER A 49 1.84 -12.43 -2.87
CA SER A 49 3.12 -13.04 -3.17
C SER A 49 4.18 -11.98 -3.41
N LEU A 50 3.79 -10.90 -4.05
CA LEU A 50 4.63 -9.73 -4.24
C LEU A 50 3.76 -8.51 -4.08
N GLY A 51 3.92 -7.83 -2.96
CA GLY A 51 3.13 -6.65 -2.66
C GLY A 51 4.01 -5.41 -2.59
N GLN A 52 3.46 -4.29 -3.00
CA GLN A 52 4.15 -3.02 -2.95
C GLN A 52 3.22 -1.96 -2.39
N VAL A 53 3.75 -1.09 -1.55
CA VAL A 53 3.01 0.03 -1.00
C VAL A 53 3.70 1.30 -1.45
N VAL A 54 2.95 2.20 -2.07
CA VAL A 54 3.43 3.51 -2.49
C VAL A 54 2.73 4.55 -1.64
N ILE A 55 3.49 5.29 -0.85
CA ILE A 55 2.95 6.26 0.07
C ILE A 55 3.14 7.66 -0.53
N HIS A 56 2.03 8.36 -0.71
CA HIS A 56 2.03 9.71 -1.26
C HIS A 56 1.95 10.74 -0.14
N GLY A 57 2.54 11.90 -0.37
CA GLY A 57 2.42 13.01 0.54
C GLY A 57 1.14 13.79 0.31
N GLN A 58 0.94 14.84 1.11
CA GLN A 58 -0.25 15.66 0.98
C GLN A 58 -0.32 16.39 -0.36
N ASP A 59 0.83 16.58 -1.00
CA ASP A 59 0.89 17.20 -2.31
C ASP A 59 0.69 16.18 -3.43
N GLY A 60 0.44 14.92 -3.10
CA GLY A 60 0.23 13.86 -4.08
C GLY A 60 1.50 13.22 -4.60
N LYS A 61 2.66 13.73 -4.23
CA LYS A 61 3.92 13.16 -4.71
C LYS A 61 4.31 11.96 -3.89
N ILE A 62 5.04 11.03 -4.52
CA ILE A 62 5.48 9.83 -3.85
C ILE A 62 6.55 10.19 -2.82
N GLN A 63 6.33 9.79 -1.58
CA GLN A 63 7.29 9.99 -0.50
C GLN A 63 8.13 8.76 -0.24
N THR A 64 7.50 7.58 -0.27
CA THR A 64 8.16 6.35 0.15
C THR A 64 7.50 5.17 -0.55
N GLU A 65 8.30 4.14 -0.82
CA GLU A 65 7.81 2.89 -1.35
C GLU A 65 8.34 1.75 -0.50
N HIS A 66 7.50 0.75 -0.28
CA HIS A 66 7.87 -0.47 0.42
C HIS A 66 7.49 -1.66 -0.45
N THR A 67 8.39 -2.64 -0.52
CA THR A 67 8.14 -3.84 -1.29
C THR A 67 8.20 -5.04 -0.36
N TYR A 68 7.19 -5.90 -0.46
CA TYR A 68 7.10 -7.13 0.32
C TYR A 68 7.07 -8.31 -0.60
N ARG A 69 7.90 -9.31 -0.30
CA ARG A 69 7.94 -10.54 -1.06
C ARG A 69 7.76 -11.72 -0.15
N LYS A 70 7.04 -12.70 -0.64
CA LYS A 70 7.02 -14.00 0.01
C LYS A 70 7.98 -14.89 -0.75
N ASP A 71 9.12 -15.16 -0.15
CA ASP A 71 10.05 -16.08 -0.74
C ASP A 71 9.70 -17.49 -0.32
N PRO A 72 9.74 -18.45 -1.26
CA PRO A 72 9.49 -19.84 -0.90
C PRO A 72 10.57 -20.40 0.02
N TYR A 73 11.75 -19.80 -0.01
CA TYR A 73 12.82 -20.19 0.88
C TYR A 73 13.09 -19.06 1.82
N PRO A 74 13.31 -19.35 3.08
CA PRO A 74 13.69 -18.29 4.00
C PRO A 74 15.03 -17.73 3.54
N PRO A 75 15.20 -16.43 3.65
CA PRO A 75 16.50 -15.87 3.34
C PRO A 75 17.53 -16.46 4.26
N LYS A 76 18.69 -16.60 3.73
CA LYS A 76 19.75 -17.14 4.52
C LYS A 76 20.05 -16.24 5.63
N GLY A 77 19.97 -16.71 6.66
CA GLY A 77 20.15 -15.84 7.80
C GLY A 77 19.97 -15.59 8.60
#